data_37eff8491276050e7ed36374e0e9a8ca
#
_entry.id   37eff8491276050e7ed36374e0e9a8ca
#
_cell.length_a   1.000
_cell.length_b   1.000
_cell.length_c   1.000
_cell.angle_alpha   90.00
_cell.angle_beta   90.00
_cell.angle_gamma   90.00
#
_symmetry.space_group_name_H-M   'P 1'
#
loop_
_entity.id
_entity.type
_entity.pdbx_description
1 polymer ?
#
loop_
_entity_poly.entity_id
_entity_poly.type
_entity_poly.pdbx_seq_one_letter_code
_entity_poly.pdbx_strand_id
1 'polypeptide(L)'
;MRGLIIKDLMSLRQRLVTVVVVIAATLIFAVMFSISAKSGNLHNMIVPGPDTTEQEAEYARDVLSYVFMMLMLLPMCAVGDTVKNMLFEDRLSGFTAVASITPLTIGQRILSKIICFSGLYLAGAVLSIVISSVVSLSTDLVTFRQLFSIVIIGLSVCLIYTFLLFDVGIVVNASEMYSEIYACIIILLAFIVLNIKNIIALIRAGDNMPGVALEQAKSVFTLISDKSYVFVIVTCIIGVISYFVSVAAATKKREVI
;
A
#
# COMPACT_ATOMS: atom_id res chain seq x y z
N MET A 1 -25.89 -1.29 10.05
CA MET A 1 -24.70 -0.98 9.23
C MET A 1 -24.05 0.35 9.57
N ARG A 2 -24.77 1.48 9.45
CA ARG A 2 -24.23 2.84 9.76
C ARG A 2 -23.59 2.93 11.15
N GLY A 3 -24.22 2.36 12.18
CA GLY A 3 -23.70 2.37 13.55
C GLY A 3 -22.37 1.60 13.73
N LEU A 4 -22.16 0.50 12.97
CA LEU A 4 -20.89 -0.24 13.00
C LEU A 4 -19.76 0.58 12.37
N ILE A 5 -20.00 1.22 11.24
CA ILE A 5 -19.02 2.08 10.59
C ILE A 5 -18.64 3.26 11.50
N ILE A 6 -19.63 3.89 12.15
CA ILE A 6 -19.36 4.99 13.09
C ILE A 6 -18.55 4.49 14.29
N LYS A 7 -18.86 3.31 14.84
CA LYS A 7 -18.10 2.70 15.93
C LYS A 7 -16.65 2.46 15.51
N ASP A 8 -16.42 1.83 14.35
CA ASP A 8 -15.09 1.55 13.83
C ASP A 8 -14.29 2.84 13.60
N LEU A 9 -14.93 3.88 13.06
CA LEU A 9 -14.30 5.20 12.91
C LEU A 9 -14.00 5.89 14.26
N MET A 10 -14.83 5.68 15.27
CA MET A 10 -14.59 6.22 16.61
C MET A 10 -13.42 5.53 17.32
N SER A 11 -13.27 4.22 17.16
CA SER A 11 -12.13 3.48 17.73
C SER A 11 -10.80 3.94 17.13
N LEU A 12 -10.81 4.44 15.89
CA LEU A 12 -9.64 4.94 15.20
C LEU A 12 -9.20 6.36 15.63
N ARG A 13 -10.03 7.08 16.38
CA ARG A 13 -9.78 8.51 16.70
C ARG A 13 -8.40 8.78 17.29
N GLN A 14 -7.93 7.92 18.20
CA GLN A 14 -6.60 8.09 18.81
C GLN A 14 -5.46 7.86 17.82
N ARG A 15 -5.65 6.97 16.84
CA ARG A 15 -4.66 6.59 15.83
C ARG A 15 -4.65 7.55 14.64
N LEU A 16 -5.73 8.26 14.40
CA LEU A 16 -5.79 9.31 13.37
C LEU A 16 -4.73 10.40 13.61
N VAL A 17 -4.34 10.65 14.85
CA VAL A 17 -3.24 11.58 15.15
C VAL A 17 -1.94 11.10 14.53
N THR A 18 -1.60 9.81 14.64
CA THR A 18 -0.39 9.24 14.03
C THR A 18 -0.44 9.36 12.50
N VAL A 19 -1.60 9.06 11.89
CA VAL A 19 -1.80 9.21 10.44
C VAL A 19 -1.58 10.66 10.01
N VAL A 20 -2.15 11.62 10.73
CA VAL A 20 -1.98 13.06 10.43
C VAL A 20 -0.52 13.48 10.57
N VAL A 21 0.20 13.01 11.59
CA VAL A 21 1.64 13.30 11.78
C VAL A 21 2.46 12.73 10.61
N VAL A 22 2.21 11.49 10.19
CA VAL A 22 2.94 10.89 9.05
C VAL A 22 2.63 11.64 7.75
N ILE A 23 1.38 12.03 7.51
CA ILE A 23 1.00 12.82 6.33
C ILE A 23 1.69 14.18 6.34
N ALA A 24 1.70 14.88 7.48
CA ALA A 24 2.37 16.16 7.62
C ALA A 24 3.89 16.03 7.40
N ALA A 25 4.52 14.99 7.98
CA ALA A 25 5.92 14.69 7.74
C ALA A 25 6.21 14.41 6.25
N THR A 26 5.39 13.59 5.59
CA THR A 26 5.53 13.29 4.16
C THR A 26 5.44 14.57 3.32
N LEU A 27 4.50 15.45 3.64
CA LEU A 27 4.34 16.73 2.95
C LEU A 27 5.55 17.65 3.16
N ILE A 28 6.07 17.75 4.38
CA ILE A 28 7.26 18.51 4.69
C ILE A 28 8.46 17.96 3.90
N PHE A 29 8.69 16.66 3.93
CA PHE A 29 9.74 16.02 3.15
C PHE A 29 9.58 16.27 1.65
N ALA A 30 8.38 16.12 1.10
CA ALA A 30 8.11 16.37 -0.30
C ALA A 30 8.44 17.82 -0.71
N VAL A 31 8.07 18.79 0.11
CA VAL A 31 8.37 20.22 -0.12
C VAL A 31 9.87 20.49 0.00
N MET A 32 10.54 19.98 1.05
CA MET A 32 11.99 20.14 1.22
C MET A 32 12.77 19.55 0.05
N PHE A 33 12.45 18.34 -0.38
CA PHE A 33 13.05 17.71 -1.55
C PHE A 33 12.80 18.51 -2.83
N SER A 34 11.59 19.04 -3.01
CA SER A 34 11.24 19.86 -4.17
C SER A 34 12.05 21.16 -4.22
N ILE A 35 12.23 21.82 -3.09
CA ILE A 35 13.07 23.03 -2.96
C ILE A 35 14.52 22.66 -3.25
N SER A 36 15.04 21.60 -2.68
CA SER A 36 16.41 21.13 -2.88
C SER A 36 16.69 20.75 -4.34
N ALA A 37 15.70 20.15 -5.04
CA ALA A 37 15.80 19.88 -6.47
C ALA A 37 15.91 21.17 -7.30
N LYS A 38 15.06 22.17 -7.01
CA LYS A 38 15.08 23.48 -7.70
C LYS A 38 16.36 24.30 -7.44
N SER A 39 16.91 24.22 -6.24
CA SER A 39 18.14 24.94 -5.87
C SER A 39 19.42 24.31 -6.45
N GLY A 40 19.33 23.19 -7.16
CA GLY A 40 20.47 22.46 -7.69
C GLY A 40 21.27 21.69 -6.63
N ASN A 41 20.94 21.82 -5.34
CA ASN A 41 21.64 21.10 -4.28
C ASN A 41 21.54 19.59 -4.44
N LEU A 42 20.41 19.10 -4.91
CA LEU A 42 20.22 17.69 -5.17
C LEU A 42 21.04 17.20 -6.35
N HIS A 43 21.19 18.03 -7.38
CA HIS A 43 22.06 17.74 -8.53
C HIS A 43 23.51 17.58 -8.07
N ASN A 44 24.00 18.48 -7.24
CA ASN A 44 25.36 18.44 -6.69
C ASN A 44 25.60 17.25 -5.74
N MET A 45 24.56 16.72 -5.10
CA MET A 45 24.64 15.50 -4.27
C MET A 45 24.71 14.22 -5.08
N ILE A 46 24.09 14.22 -6.27
CA ILE A 46 23.89 13.03 -7.10
C ILE A 46 24.93 12.94 -8.18
N VAL A 47 25.43 14.09 -8.67
CA VAL A 47 26.50 14.18 -9.67
C VAL A 47 27.79 14.59 -8.96
N PRO A 48 28.65 13.64 -8.59
CA PRO A 48 29.90 13.94 -7.92
C PRO A 48 30.92 14.47 -8.95
N GLY A 49 31.02 15.81 -9.01
CA GLY A 49 32.14 16.48 -9.64
C GLY A 49 32.11 16.59 -11.18
N PRO A 50 33.11 17.28 -11.75
CA PRO A 50 33.20 17.59 -13.18
C PRO A 50 33.50 16.38 -14.09
N ASP A 51 33.90 15.25 -13.53
CA ASP A 51 34.29 14.02 -14.26
C ASP A 51 33.16 12.98 -14.35
N THR A 52 31.92 13.33 -13.97
CA THR A 52 30.79 12.41 -13.98
C THR A 52 30.36 12.10 -15.41
N THR A 53 30.26 10.83 -15.74
CA THR A 53 29.73 10.41 -17.04
C THR A 53 28.23 10.67 -17.16
N GLU A 54 27.73 10.92 -18.37
CA GLU A 54 26.28 11.12 -18.60
C GLU A 54 25.45 9.94 -18.07
N GLN A 55 26.00 8.71 -18.12
CA GLN A 55 25.35 7.50 -17.61
C GLN A 55 25.18 7.52 -16.08
N GLU A 56 26.18 8.02 -15.34
CA GLU A 56 26.10 8.13 -13.87
C GLU A 56 25.07 9.19 -13.45
N ALA A 57 25.00 10.29 -14.21
CA ALA A 57 24.01 11.33 -13.98
C ALA A 57 22.57 10.85 -14.25
N GLU A 58 22.36 10.07 -15.31
CA GLU A 58 21.07 9.44 -15.61
C GLU A 58 20.68 8.41 -14.55
N TYR A 59 21.62 7.56 -14.12
CA TYR A 59 21.40 6.60 -13.05
C TYR A 59 20.96 7.27 -11.75
N ALA A 60 21.64 8.32 -11.35
CA ALA A 60 21.33 9.08 -10.14
C ALA A 60 19.94 9.72 -10.21
N ARG A 61 19.56 10.25 -11.38
CA ARG A 61 18.23 10.82 -11.62
C ARG A 61 17.12 9.78 -11.51
N ASP A 62 17.35 8.59 -12.04
CA ASP A 62 16.41 7.46 -11.93
C ASP A 62 16.24 7.01 -10.49
N VAL A 63 17.32 6.81 -9.74
CA VAL A 63 17.28 6.45 -8.31
C VAL A 63 16.47 7.46 -7.52
N LEU A 64 16.69 8.75 -7.77
CA LEU A 64 15.95 9.82 -7.08
C LEU A 64 14.46 9.79 -7.41
N SER A 65 14.11 9.55 -8.68
CA SER A 65 12.71 9.44 -9.07
C SER A 65 12.02 8.26 -8.37
N TYR A 66 12.70 7.12 -8.19
CA TYR A 66 12.16 5.99 -7.42
C TYR A 66 11.98 6.31 -5.94
N VAL A 67 12.91 7.06 -5.33
CA VAL A 67 12.76 7.51 -3.94
C VAL A 67 11.52 8.40 -3.79
N PHE A 68 11.29 9.34 -4.72
CA PHE A 68 10.07 10.14 -4.72
C PHE A 68 8.81 9.30 -4.86
N MET A 69 8.82 8.32 -5.75
CA MET A 69 7.70 7.42 -5.96
C MET A 69 7.37 6.62 -4.69
N MET A 70 8.39 6.10 -3.98
CA MET A 70 8.20 5.38 -2.73
C MET A 70 7.69 6.27 -1.60
N LEU A 71 8.15 7.52 -1.54
CA LEU A 71 7.69 8.50 -0.56
C LEU A 71 6.17 8.74 -0.67
N MET A 72 5.61 8.69 -1.89
CA MET A 72 4.16 8.87 -2.11
C MET A 72 3.30 7.73 -1.54
N LEU A 73 3.89 6.59 -1.20
CA LEU A 73 3.18 5.47 -0.57
C LEU A 73 3.05 5.61 0.96
N LEU A 74 3.86 6.47 1.60
CA LEU A 74 3.88 6.61 3.06
C LEU A 74 2.50 6.93 3.69
N PRO A 75 1.67 7.82 3.13
CA PRO A 75 0.34 8.08 3.68
C PRO A 75 -0.55 6.84 3.70
N MET A 76 -0.46 5.99 2.68
CA MET A 76 -1.22 4.73 2.63
C MET A 76 -0.68 3.69 3.61
N CYS A 77 0.63 3.60 3.79
CA CYS A 77 1.25 2.72 4.79
C CYS A 77 0.82 3.10 6.23
N ALA A 78 0.76 4.41 6.52
CA ALA A 78 0.29 4.90 7.83
C ALA A 78 -1.19 4.55 8.08
N VAL A 79 -2.03 4.61 7.04
CA VAL A 79 -3.42 4.15 7.10
C VAL A 79 -3.47 2.63 7.33
N GLY A 80 -2.55 1.88 6.73
CA GLY A 80 -2.48 0.42 6.85
C GLY A 80 -2.37 -0.08 8.29
N ASP A 81 -1.49 0.53 9.08
CA ASP A 81 -1.35 0.19 10.50
C ASP A 81 -2.65 0.47 11.29
N THR A 82 -3.33 1.56 10.97
CA THR A 82 -4.61 1.93 11.57
C THR A 82 -5.70 0.90 11.22
N VAL A 83 -5.78 0.49 9.96
CA VAL A 83 -6.74 -0.52 9.48
C VAL A 83 -6.51 -1.87 10.13
N LYS A 84 -5.28 -2.31 10.22
CA LYS A 84 -4.89 -3.56 10.87
C LYS A 84 -5.44 -3.64 12.29
N ASN A 85 -5.22 -2.61 13.09
CA ASN A 85 -5.71 -2.55 14.44
C ASN A 85 -7.25 -2.60 14.51
N MET A 86 -7.95 -1.90 13.62
CA MET A 86 -9.40 -1.95 13.52
C MET A 86 -9.93 -3.38 13.27
N LEU A 87 -9.22 -4.16 12.45
CA LEU A 87 -9.64 -5.52 12.13
C LEU A 87 -9.58 -6.46 13.33
N PHE A 88 -8.61 -6.28 14.24
CA PHE A 88 -8.37 -7.18 15.38
C PHE A 88 -8.90 -6.64 16.71
N GLU A 89 -9.17 -5.34 16.84
CA GLU A 89 -9.63 -4.72 18.08
C GLU A 89 -10.95 -5.29 18.59
N ASP A 90 -11.89 -5.62 17.71
CA ASP A 90 -13.18 -6.20 18.07
C ASP A 90 -13.04 -7.57 18.75
N ARG A 91 -12.02 -8.34 18.39
CA ARG A 91 -11.73 -9.62 19.04
C ARG A 91 -11.15 -9.43 20.43
N LEU A 92 -10.22 -8.48 20.56
CA LEU A 92 -9.54 -8.19 21.82
C LEU A 92 -10.48 -7.55 22.84
N SER A 93 -11.42 -6.72 22.37
CA SER A 93 -12.39 -6.03 23.23
C SER A 93 -13.62 -6.87 23.64
N GLY A 94 -13.76 -8.09 23.10
CA GLY A 94 -14.95 -8.92 23.31
C GLY A 94 -16.21 -8.39 22.63
N PHE A 95 -16.09 -7.36 21.79
CA PHE A 95 -17.22 -6.75 21.08
C PHE A 95 -17.93 -7.76 20.16
N THR A 96 -17.22 -8.76 19.67
CA THR A 96 -17.80 -9.85 18.87
C THR A 96 -18.92 -10.60 19.60
N ALA A 97 -18.78 -10.84 20.90
CA ALA A 97 -19.80 -11.48 21.71
C ALA A 97 -21.05 -10.58 21.84
N VAL A 98 -20.85 -9.28 22.07
CA VAL A 98 -21.96 -8.31 22.15
C VAL A 98 -22.61 -8.09 20.77
N ALA A 99 -21.82 -8.07 19.71
CA ALA A 99 -22.35 -7.94 18.36
C ALA A 99 -23.21 -9.14 17.94
N SER A 100 -22.98 -10.34 18.49
CA SER A 100 -23.80 -11.52 18.20
C SER A 100 -25.27 -11.36 18.62
N ILE A 101 -25.55 -10.52 19.62
CA ILE A 101 -26.91 -10.22 20.13
C ILE A 101 -27.65 -9.19 19.23
N THR A 102 -26.92 -8.47 18.37
CA THR A 102 -27.56 -7.49 17.49
C THR A 102 -28.24 -8.17 16.29
N PRO A 103 -29.35 -7.59 15.77
CA PRO A 103 -30.11 -8.17 14.64
C PRO A 103 -29.39 -8.02 13.27
N LEU A 104 -28.08 -7.85 13.27
CA LEU A 104 -27.27 -7.71 12.06
C LEU A 104 -26.82 -9.06 11.54
N THR A 105 -26.93 -9.28 10.24
CA THR A 105 -26.42 -10.49 9.60
C THR A 105 -24.88 -10.49 9.56
N ILE A 106 -24.27 -11.66 9.52
CA ILE A 106 -22.81 -11.82 9.40
C ILE A 106 -22.30 -11.06 8.16
N GLY A 107 -23.00 -11.20 7.03
CA GLY A 107 -22.62 -10.49 5.80
C GLY A 107 -22.61 -8.96 5.94
N GLN A 108 -23.58 -8.38 6.68
CA GLN A 108 -23.61 -6.95 6.94
C GLN A 108 -22.44 -6.47 7.82
N ARG A 109 -21.98 -7.30 8.77
CA ARG A 109 -20.83 -6.98 9.62
C ARG A 109 -19.53 -7.01 8.81
N ILE A 110 -19.32 -8.06 8.01
CA ILE A 110 -18.17 -8.18 7.12
C ILE A 110 -18.13 -7.01 6.13
N LEU A 111 -19.26 -6.73 5.50
CA LEU A 111 -19.37 -5.64 4.52
C LEU A 111 -19.08 -4.27 5.15
N SER A 112 -19.52 -4.02 6.39
CA SER A 112 -19.22 -2.76 7.07
C SER A 112 -17.72 -2.56 7.30
N LYS A 113 -16.99 -3.62 7.64
CA LYS A 113 -15.53 -3.57 7.80
C LYS A 113 -14.83 -3.35 6.47
N ILE A 114 -15.22 -4.06 5.42
CA ILE A 114 -14.69 -3.87 4.07
C ILE A 114 -14.88 -2.42 3.59
N ILE A 115 -16.06 -1.86 3.78
CA ILE A 115 -16.33 -0.46 3.42
C ILE A 115 -15.46 0.49 4.24
N CYS A 116 -15.32 0.24 5.54
CA CYS A 116 -14.55 1.11 6.43
C CYS A 116 -13.07 1.14 6.04
N PHE A 117 -12.41 0.01 5.91
CA PHE A 117 -10.99 0.00 5.56
C PHE A 117 -10.72 0.43 4.12
N SER A 118 -11.60 0.08 3.17
CA SER A 118 -11.47 0.56 1.79
C SER A 118 -11.61 2.08 1.71
N GLY A 119 -12.54 2.65 2.48
CA GLY A 119 -12.73 4.10 2.57
C GLY A 119 -11.51 4.82 3.16
N LEU A 120 -10.87 4.23 4.18
CA LEU A 120 -9.65 4.77 4.78
C LEU A 120 -8.47 4.77 3.80
N TYR A 121 -8.26 3.65 3.07
CA TYR A 121 -7.22 3.60 2.04
C TYR A 121 -7.47 4.56 0.88
N LEU A 122 -8.73 4.71 0.46
CA LEU A 122 -9.10 5.72 -0.54
C LEU A 122 -8.79 7.14 -0.06
N ALA A 123 -9.07 7.45 1.20
CA ALA A 123 -8.69 8.75 1.77
C ALA A 123 -7.17 8.95 1.78
N GLY A 124 -6.39 7.93 2.16
CA GLY A 124 -4.94 7.95 2.08
C GLY A 124 -4.42 8.14 0.65
N ALA A 125 -5.02 7.46 -0.33
CA ALA A 125 -4.67 7.61 -1.75
C ALA A 125 -4.98 9.02 -2.29
N VAL A 126 -6.12 9.61 -1.92
CA VAL A 126 -6.45 10.99 -2.30
C VAL A 126 -5.40 11.97 -1.76
N LEU A 127 -4.99 11.80 -0.50
CA LEU A 127 -3.91 12.63 0.08
C LEU A 127 -2.58 12.42 -0.64
N SER A 128 -2.22 11.19 -0.98
CA SER A 128 -1.03 10.89 -1.79
C SER A 128 -1.08 11.54 -3.16
N ILE A 129 -2.26 11.58 -3.82
CA ILE A 129 -2.44 12.25 -5.12
C ILE A 129 -2.25 13.77 -4.98
N VAL A 130 -2.77 14.37 -3.91
CA VAL A 130 -2.57 15.82 -3.64
C VAL A 130 -1.07 16.12 -3.46
N ILE A 131 -0.35 15.33 -2.66
CA ILE A 131 1.09 15.49 -2.47
C ILE A 131 1.84 15.29 -3.80
N SER A 132 1.45 14.28 -4.59
CA SER A 132 2.01 14.00 -5.92
C SER A 132 1.84 15.17 -6.89
N SER A 133 0.70 15.86 -6.82
CA SER A 133 0.46 17.06 -7.64
C SER A 133 1.42 18.19 -7.28
N VAL A 134 1.65 18.42 -5.98
CA VAL A 134 2.61 19.43 -5.50
C VAL A 134 4.03 19.08 -5.94
N VAL A 135 4.44 17.82 -5.83
CA VAL A 135 5.77 17.36 -6.23
C VAL A 135 5.97 17.51 -7.74
N SER A 136 5.02 17.03 -8.56
CA SER A 136 5.15 17.09 -10.03
C SER A 136 5.19 18.52 -10.57
N LEU A 137 4.55 19.50 -9.90
CA LEU A 137 4.63 20.92 -10.24
C LEU A 137 5.94 21.55 -9.78
N SER A 138 6.64 20.93 -8.85
CA SER A 138 7.85 21.47 -8.23
C SER A 138 9.13 20.90 -8.82
N THR A 139 9.07 19.72 -9.46
CA THR A 139 10.25 19.00 -9.97
C THR A 139 9.99 18.44 -11.35
N ASP A 140 10.98 18.53 -12.25
CA ASP A 140 10.94 17.90 -13.58
C ASP A 140 11.40 16.43 -13.55
N LEU A 141 11.68 15.89 -12.35
CA LEU A 141 12.23 14.54 -12.18
C LEU A 141 11.19 13.45 -12.41
N VAL A 142 9.94 13.70 -12.02
CA VAL A 142 8.86 12.71 -12.09
C VAL A 142 7.58 13.35 -12.63
N THR A 143 6.96 12.70 -13.61
CA THR A 143 5.70 13.17 -14.16
C THR A 143 4.53 12.82 -13.25
N PHE A 144 3.48 13.67 -13.23
CA PHE A 144 2.27 13.41 -12.49
C PHE A 144 1.65 12.04 -12.84
N ARG A 145 1.70 11.64 -14.11
CA ARG A 145 1.20 10.32 -14.57
C ARG A 145 1.91 9.16 -13.87
N GLN A 146 3.23 9.23 -13.71
CA GLN A 146 4.01 8.20 -13.01
C GLN A 146 3.63 8.14 -11.53
N LEU A 147 3.58 9.29 -10.85
CA LEU A 147 3.19 9.37 -9.44
C LEU A 147 1.77 8.86 -9.21
N PHE A 148 0.83 9.25 -10.08
CA PHE A 148 -0.56 8.78 -10.01
C PHE A 148 -0.66 7.27 -10.18
N SER A 149 0.06 6.69 -11.14
CA SER A 149 0.06 5.23 -11.37
C SER A 149 0.59 4.48 -10.17
N ILE A 150 1.65 4.97 -9.52
CA ILE A 150 2.21 4.37 -8.30
C ILE A 150 1.23 4.44 -7.13
N VAL A 151 0.52 5.55 -6.95
CA VAL A 151 -0.50 5.67 -5.91
C VAL A 151 -1.62 4.65 -6.14
N ILE A 152 -2.08 4.47 -7.38
CA ILE A 152 -3.12 3.48 -7.72
C ILE A 152 -2.65 2.05 -7.42
N ILE A 153 -1.41 1.73 -7.75
CA ILE A 153 -0.85 0.41 -7.47
C ILE A 153 -0.64 0.20 -5.98
N GLY A 154 -0.09 1.19 -5.29
CA GLY A 154 0.05 1.14 -3.84
C GLY A 154 -1.29 0.91 -3.14
N LEU A 155 -2.34 1.63 -3.57
CA LEU A 155 -3.71 1.41 -3.11
C LEU A 155 -4.16 -0.04 -3.34
N SER A 156 -3.93 -0.57 -4.55
CA SER A 156 -4.29 -1.93 -4.91
C SER A 156 -3.56 -2.97 -4.06
N VAL A 157 -2.26 -2.81 -3.88
CA VAL A 157 -1.42 -3.71 -3.05
C VAL A 157 -1.85 -3.67 -1.58
N CYS A 158 -2.08 -2.47 -1.03
CA CYS A 158 -2.55 -2.31 0.35
C CYS A 158 -3.92 -2.96 0.57
N LEU A 159 -4.85 -2.78 -0.37
CA LEU A 159 -6.17 -3.42 -0.29
C LEU A 159 -6.08 -4.94 -0.41
N ILE A 160 -5.31 -5.48 -1.35
CA ILE A 160 -5.10 -6.93 -1.50
C ILE A 160 -4.50 -7.51 -0.22
N TYR A 161 -3.46 -6.87 0.33
CA TYR A 161 -2.87 -7.29 1.60
C TYR A 161 -3.90 -7.33 2.72
N THR A 162 -4.71 -6.29 2.84
CA THR A 162 -5.73 -6.19 3.89
C THR A 162 -6.84 -7.22 3.72
N PHE A 163 -7.28 -7.50 2.49
CA PHE A 163 -8.22 -8.58 2.21
C PHE A 163 -7.66 -9.93 2.64
N LEU A 164 -6.41 -10.23 2.29
CA LEU A 164 -5.75 -11.47 2.69
C LEU A 164 -5.61 -11.57 4.22
N LEU A 165 -5.19 -10.49 4.86
CA LEU A 165 -5.07 -10.42 6.32
C LEU A 165 -6.43 -10.70 7.00
N PHE A 166 -7.49 -10.12 6.49
CA PHE A 166 -8.85 -10.28 6.99
C PHE A 166 -9.35 -11.72 6.81
N ASP A 167 -9.20 -12.29 5.59
CA ASP A 167 -9.60 -13.65 5.28
C ASP A 167 -8.86 -14.68 6.13
N VAL A 168 -7.53 -14.56 6.23
CA VAL A 168 -6.71 -15.45 7.09
C VAL A 168 -7.14 -15.32 8.54
N GLY A 169 -7.36 -14.10 9.03
CA GLY A 169 -7.85 -13.86 10.38
C GLY A 169 -9.15 -14.60 10.65
N ILE A 170 -10.10 -14.61 9.74
CA ILE A 170 -11.38 -15.30 9.89
C ILE A 170 -11.25 -16.81 9.70
N VAL A 171 -10.59 -17.24 8.60
CA VAL A 171 -10.50 -18.67 8.22
C VAL A 171 -9.69 -19.47 9.22
N VAL A 172 -8.54 -18.96 9.63
CA VAL A 172 -7.61 -19.67 10.55
C VAL A 172 -7.95 -19.40 12.01
N ASN A 173 -8.73 -18.37 12.31
CA ASN A 173 -8.96 -17.86 13.67
C ASN A 173 -7.64 -17.51 14.38
N ALA A 174 -6.68 -17.01 13.63
CA ALA A 174 -5.36 -16.71 14.11
C ALA A 174 -5.32 -15.36 14.85
N SER A 175 -4.34 -15.23 15.76
CA SER A 175 -4.02 -13.92 16.31
C SER A 175 -3.51 -12.97 15.22
N GLU A 176 -3.46 -11.68 15.53
CA GLU A 176 -2.96 -10.64 14.64
C GLU A 176 -1.61 -11.02 14.03
N MET A 177 -0.63 -11.36 14.87
CA MET A 177 0.72 -11.72 14.45
C MET A 177 0.76 -12.90 13.47
N TYR A 178 0.02 -13.97 13.74
CA TYR A 178 -0.02 -15.13 12.83
C TYR A 178 -0.73 -14.80 11.51
N SER A 179 -1.79 -13.99 11.55
CA SER A 179 -2.49 -13.56 10.35
C SER A 179 -1.57 -12.74 9.43
N GLU A 180 -0.73 -11.88 10.01
CA GLU A 180 0.28 -11.12 9.25
C GLU A 180 1.34 -12.03 8.63
N ILE A 181 1.88 -12.96 9.40
CA ILE A 181 2.89 -13.90 8.89
C ILE A 181 2.33 -14.70 7.70
N TYR A 182 1.12 -15.22 7.82
CA TYR A 182 0.49 -15.96 6.72
C TYR A 182 0.21 -15.07 5.51
N ALA A 183 -0.30 -13.86 5.69
CA ALA A 183 -0.53 -12.93 4.59
C ALA A 183 0.78 -12.56 3.88
N CYS A 184 1.84 -12.27 4.65
CA CYS A 184 3.17 -12.01 4.10
C CYS A 184 3.73 -13.21 3.33
N ILE A 185 3.60 -14.42 3.85
CA ILE A 185 4.06 -15.65 3.16
C ILE A 185 3.30 -15.84 1.84
N ILE A 186 1.97 -15.65 1.82
CA ILE A 186 1.16 -15.78 0.61
C ILE A 186 1.62 -14.77 -0.44
N ILE A 187 1.82 -13.50 -0.05
CA ILE A 187 2.27 -12.45 -0.96
C ILE A 187 3.69 -12.74 -1.47
N LEU A 188 4.60 -13.15 -0.59
CA LEU A 188 5.96 -13.51 -0.96
C LEU A 188 5.99 -14.67 -1.96
N LEU A 189 5.22 -15.71 -1.72
CA LEU A 189 5.11 -16.85 -2.64
C LEU A 189 4.53 -16.41 -3.99
N ALA A 190 3.47 -15.61 -4.00
CA ALA A 190 2.89 -15.07 -5.22
C ALA A 190 3.91 -14.20 -5.98
N PHE A 191 4.66 -13.36 -5.28
CA PHE A 191 5.72 -12.53 -5.88
C PHE A 191 6.83 -13.39 -6.51
N ILE A 192 7.32 -14.42 -5.82
CA ILE A 192 8.33 -15.34 -6.35
C ILE A 192 7.82 -16.05 -7.60
N VAL A 193 6.61 -16.59 -7.57
CA VAL A 193 6.01 -17.31 -8.71
C VAL A 193 5.86 -16.39 -9.92
N LEU A 194 5.34 -15.18 -9.71
CA LEU A 194 5.13 -14.21 -10.80
C LEU A 194 6.44 -13.69 -11.39
N ASN A 195 7.49 -13.59 -10.58
CA ASN A 195 8.78 -13.02 -10.99
C ASN A 195 9.90 -14.05 -11.19
N ILE A 196 9.58 -15.34 -11.24
CA ILE A 196 10.59 -16.41 -11.27
C ILE A 196 11.58 -16.25 -12.42
N LYS A 197 11.13 -15.80 -13.59
CA LYS A 197 12.00 -15.55 -14.75
C LYS A 197 12.99 -14.40 -14.48
N ASN A 198 12.52 -13.32 -13.87
CA ASN A 198 13.32 -12.15 -13.54
C ASN A 198 14.34 -12.47 -12.43
N ILE A 199 13.92 -13.26 -11.45
CA ILE A 199 14.80 -13.72 -10.36
C ILE A 199 15.93 -14.61 -10.93
N ILE A 200 15.61 -15.54 -11.84
CA ILE A 200 16.62 -16.38 -12.49
C ILE A 200 17.58 -15.53 -13.33
N ALA A 201 17.08 -14.52 -14.05
CA ALA A 201 17.93 -13.61 -14.82
C ALA A 201 18.88 -12.81 -13.92
N LEU A 202 18.41 -12.32 -12.77
CA LEU A 202 19.23 -11.64 -11.76
C LEU A 202 20.34 -12.55 -11.21
N ILE A 203 20.00 -13.78 -10.86
CA ILE A 203 21.00 -14.76 -10.35
C ILE A 203 22.07 -15.06 -11.40
N ARG A 204 21.69 -15.12 -12.69
CA ARG A 204 22.62 -15.37 -13.80
C ARG A 204 23.51 -14.18 -14.16
N ALA A 205 23.11 -12.97 -13.78
CA ALA A 205 23.82 -11.73 -14.12
C ALA A 205 25.17 -11.60 -13.39
N GLY A 206 25.38 -12.30 -12.27
CA GLY A 206 26.63 -12.25 -11.51
C GLY A 206 27.04 -10.83 -11.12
N ASP A 207 28.23 -10.42 -11.54
CA ASP A 207 28.79 -9.09 -11.24
C ASP A 207 27.99 -7.93 -11.88
N ASN A 208 27.23 -8.20 -12.93
CA ASN A 208 26.36 -7.19 -13.59
C ASN A 208 24.94 -7.14 -13.01
N MET A 209 24.72 -7.73 -11.82
CA MET A 209 23.42 -7.76 -11.13
C MET A 209 22.78 -6.36 -10.96
N PRO A 210 23.50 -5.29 -10.57
CA PRO A 210 22.91 -3.97 -10.41
C PRO A 210 22.34 -3.39 -11.71
N GLY A 211 23.05 -3.56 -12.84
CA GLY A 211 22.59 -3.09 -14.15
C GLY A 211 21.31 -3.81 -14.61
N VAL A 212 21.28 -5.14 -14.49
CA VAL A 212 20.11 -5.95 -14.84
C VAL A 212 18.94 -5.65 -13.93
N ALA A 213 19.17 -5.42 -12.64
CA ALA A 213 18.12 -5.05 -11.68
C ALA A 213 17.48 -3.69 -12.05
N LEU A 214 18.28 -2.70 -12.42
CA LEU A 214 17.79 -1.39 -12.84
C LEU A 214 16.96 -1.47 -14.13
N GLU A 215 17.46 -2.22 -15.13
CA GLU A 215 16.75 -2.41 -16.40
C GLU A 215 15.40 -3.11 -16.19
N GLN A 216 15.37 -4.13 -15.33
CA GLN A 216 14.14 -4.79 -14.93
C GLN A 216 13.20 -3.84 -14.19
N ALA A 217 13.70 -3.03 -13.27
CA ALA A 217 12.90 -2.02 -12.56
C ALA A 217 12.29 -1.02 -13.57
N LYS A 218 13.07 -0.48 -14.50
CA LYS A 218 12.57 0.42 -15.57
C LYS A 218 11.45 -0.25 -16.37
N SER A 219 11.63 -1.50 -16.80
CA SER A 219 10.62 -2.23 -17.58
C SER A 219 9.33 -2.48 -16.79
N VAL A 220 9.45 -2.81 -15.51
CA VAL A 220 8.31 -3.00 -14.61
C VAL A 220 7.58 -1.67 -14.39
N PHE A 221 8.29 -0.57 -14.15
CA PHE A 221 7.65 0.74 -13.95
C PHE A 221 6.94 1.26 -15.19
N THR A 222 7.47 1.06 -16.38
CA THR A 222 6.79 1.41 -17.63
C THR A 222 5.51 0.59 -17.83
N LEU A 223 5.59 -0.72 -17.63
CA LEU A 223 4.43 -1.62 -17.73
C LEU A 223 3.34 -1.26 -16.70
N ILE A 224 3.74 -0.93 -15.49
CA ILE A 224 2.89 -0.50 -14.38
C ILE A 224 2.20 0.83 -14.71
N SER A 225 2.95 1.81 -15.21
CA SER A 225 2.40 3.12 -15.59
C SER A 225 1.34 2.99 -16.68
N ASP A 226 1.52 2.08 -17.63
CA ASP A 226 0.59 1.90 -18.75
C ASP A 226 -0.62 1.03 -18.42
N LYS A 227 -0.48 0.11 -17.47
CA LYS A 227 -1.52 -0.88 -17.12
C LYS A 227 -2.04 -0.77 -15.68
N SER A 228 -1.94 0.39 -15.04
CA SER A 228 -2.40 0.60 -13.67
C SER A 228 -3.89 0.23 -13.45
N TYR A 229 -4.73 0.39 -14.48
CA TYR A 229 -6.15 -0.01 -14.44
C TYR A 229 -6.36 -1.52 -14.22
N VAL A 230 -5.42 -2.36 -14.68
CA VAL A 230 -5.50 -3.82 -14.45
C VAL A 230 -5.42 -4.15 -12.96
N PHE A 231 -4.56 -3.43 -12.21
CA PHE A 231 -4.45 -3.60 -10.77
C PHE A 231 -5.76 -3.26 -10.05
N VAL A 232 -6.46 -2.22 -10.49
CA VAL A 232 -7.77 -1.86 -9.94
C VAL A 232 -8.79 -2.97 -10.17
N ILE A 233 -8.86 -3.50 -11.40
CA ILE A 233 -9.79 -4.60 -11.75
C ILE A 233 -9.49 -5.84 -10.89
N VAL A 234 -8.22 -6.24 -10.80
CA VAL A 234 -7.79 -7.39 -9.98
C VAL A 234 -8.15 -7.17 -8.51
N THR A 235 -7.93 -5.98 -7.97
CA THR A 235 -8.28 -5.64 -6.58
C THR A 235 -9.78 -5.73 -6.33
N CYS A 236 -10.61 -5.25 -7.26
CA CYS A 236 -12.06 -5.38 -7.16
C CYS A 236 -12.51 -6.85 -7.15
N ILE A 237 -11.93 -7.67 -8.03
CA ILE A 237 -12.24 -9.11 -8.09
C ILE A 237 -11.84 -9.79 -6.77
N ILE A 238 -10.64 -9.52 -6.27
CA ILE A 238 -10.16 -10.07 -4.99
C ILE A 238 -11.07 -9.61 -3.84
N GLY A 239 -11.48 -8.35 -3.82
CA GLY A 239 -12.39 -7.83 -2.79
C GLY A 239 -13.75 -8.54 -2.77
N VAL A 240 -14.31 -8.85 -3.94
CA VAL A 240 -15.54 -9.62 -4.05
C VAL A 240 -15.34 -11.07 -3.56
N ILE A 241 -14.25 -11.72 -3.96
CA ILE A 241 -13.92 -13.08 -3.51
C ILE A 241 -13.72 -13.10 -1.99
N SER A 242 -12.95 -12.17 -1.43
CA SER A 242 -12.72 -12.02 0.00
C SER A 242 -14.02 -11.87 0.78
N TYR A 243 -14.97 -11.06 0.30
CA TYR A 243 -16.29 -10.96 0.92
C TYR A 243 -16.98 -12.32 1.03
N PHE A 244 -17.06 -13.08 -0.07
CA PHE A 244 -17.73 -14.39 -0.06
C PHE A 244 -17.00 -15.42 0.80
N VAL A 245 -15.67 -15.47 0.73
CA VAL A 245 -14.83 -16.36 1.56
C VAL A 245 -15.04 -16.07 3.04
N SER A 246 -14.96 -14.80 3.42
CA SER A 246 -15.14 -14.36 4.80
C SER A 246 -16.55 -14.68 5.32
N VAL A 247 -17.60 -14.44 4.53
CA VAL A 247 -18.99 -14.78 4.90
C VAL A 247 -19.16 -16.30 5.07
N ALA A 248 -18.65 -17.09 4.13
CA ALA A 248 -18.76 -18.55 4.18
C ALA A 248 -18.00 -19.13 5.38
N ALA A 249 -16.78 -18.65 5.66
CA ALA A 249 -15.99 -19.08 6.80
C ALA A 249 -16.64 -18.72 8.13
N ALA A 250 -17.13 -17.48 8.27
CA ALA A 250 -17.79 -17.02 9.48
C ALA A 250 -19.10 -17.75 9.76
N THR A 251 -19.90 -18.06 8.72
CA THR A 251 -21.17 -18.81 8.86
C THR A 251 -20.91 -20.25 9.29
N LYS A 252 -19.87 -20.91 8.75
CA LYS A 252 -19.52 -22.28 9.10
C LYS A 252 -19.06 -22.43 10.56
N LYS A 253 -18.35 -21.42 11.07
CA LYS A 253 -17.80 -21.47 12.43
C LYS A 253 -18.81 -21.08 13.52
N ARG A 254 -19.98 -20.51 13.16
CA ARG A 254 -20.95 -19.90 14.09
C ARG A 254 -20.34 -18.92 15.09
N GLU A 255 -19.12 -18.56 14.88
CA GLU A 255 -18.32 -17.70 15.73
C GLU A 255 -17.89 -16.48 14.94
N VAL A 256 -17.96 -15.36 15.63
CA VAL A 256 -16.81 -14.52 15.58
C VAL A 256 -16.74 -13.54 14.41
N ILE A 257 -17.70 -12.70 14.32
CA ILE A 257 -17.34 -11.33 13.92
C ILE A 257 -18.23 -10.35 14.64
#